data_15a544d4054d815670b44340ee39a38a
#
_entry.id   15a544d4054d815670b44340ee39a38a
#
_cell.length_a   1.000
_cell.length_b   1.000
_cell.length_c   1.000
_cell.angle_alpha   90.00
_cell.angle_beta   90.00
_cell.angle_gamma   90.00
#
_symmetry.space_group_name_H-M   'P 1'
#
loop_
_entity.id
_entity.type
_entity.pdbx_description
1 polymer ?
#
loop_
_entity_poly.entity_id
_entity_poly.type
_entity_poly.pdbx_seq_one_letter_code
_entity_poly.pdbx_strand_id
1 'polypeptide(L)'
;MILFGYKNIFSTIGFHYPKHFQQEKESNKIRLLSWNVDDFLNSEKRFDSSNSPRRNILNFIKSVNADVMCFQDFSSYEENRLLASNIKYLVDTLKYNYYYFSVDDPYEKELYPRKYGTAIFSKYPIVDSGRFAYNWKHFPEHLMYATLNINHHPIRVYNTHLRSMMLHKFGRDSTEDYSFVQDDTTIIFHGHRYQKLLYYDSVHIQQAKLIKEQLNKSPLPFIFCADLNSVPSSYVYQRIRKDLNDAFIQNGTGWSGTYSELSPTLRIDVVLMSNELNSTQYYSPRIQNASDHYPIVTDIAIH
;
A
#
# COMPACT_ATOMS: atom_id res chain seq x y z
N MET A 1 -15.08 -11.25 -28.61
CA MET A 1 -14.85 -10.23 -27.55
C MET A 1 -14.39 -10.83 -26.24
N ILE A 2 -14.99 -11.90 -25.73
CA ILE A 2 -14.59 -12.55 -24.46
C ILE A 2 -13.13 -13.08 -24.51
N LEU A 3 -12.68 -13.62 -25.64
CA LEU A 3 -11.31 -14.15 -25.83
C LEU A 3 -10.21 -13.07 -25.69
N PHE A 4 -10.48 -11.82 -26.00
CA PHE A 4 -9.49 -10.72 -25.86
C PHE A 4 -9.48 -10.09 -24.47
N GLY A 5 -10.54 -10.27 -23.67
CA GLY A 5 -10.68 -9.69 -22.33
C GLY A 5 -10.43 -10.66 -21.18
N TYR A 6 -10.19 -11.96 -21.44
CA TYR A 6 -10.13 -12.98 -20.38
C TYR A 6 -9.08 -12.68 -19.29
N LYS A 7 -7.91 -12.17 -19.68
CA LYS A 7 -6.86 -11.80 -18.70
C LYS A 7 -7.33 -10.72 -17.74
N ASN A 8 -8.08 -9.74 -18.21
CA ASN A 8 -8.64 -8.69 -17.39
C ASN A 8 -9.73 -9.22 -16.44
N ILE A 9 -10.57 -10.14 -16.91
CA ILE A 9 -11.59 -10.80 -16.09
C ILE A 9 -10.92 -11.59 -14.96
N PHE A 10 -9.95 -12.45 -15.29
CA PHE A 10 -9.23 -13.26 -14.29
C PHE A 10 -8.35 -12.45 -13.34
N SER A 11 -7.95 -11.23 -13.70
CA SER A 11 -7.24 -10.34 -12.79
C SER A 11 -8.17 -9.52 -11.88
N THR A 12 -9.47 -9.47 -12.19
CA THR A 12 -10.45 -8.66 -11.48
C THR A 12 -11.38 -9.48 -10.58
N ILE A 13 -11.64 -10.72 -10.96
CA ILE A 13 -12.57 -11.63 -10.25
C ILE A 13 -11.78 -12.84 -9.73
N GLY A 14 -11.88 -13.08 -8.42
CA GLY A 14 -11.36 -14.29 -7.80
C GLY A 14 -12.34 -15.45 -7.92
N PHE A 15 -11.88 -16.58 -8.43
CA PHE A 15 -12.68 -17.78 -8.69
C PHE A 15 -12.55 -18.86 -7.61
N HIS A 16 -11.91 -18.53 -6.47
CA HIS A 16 -11.78 -19.47 -5.36
C HIS A 16 -13.04 -19.49 -4.51
N TYR A 17 -13.29 -20.63 -3.87
CA TYR A 17 -14.37 -20.72 -2.88
C TYR A 17 -14.05 -19.83 -1.67
N PRO A 18 -15.07 -19.16 -1.09
CA PRO A 18 -14.88 -18.38 0.13
C PRO A 18 -14.29 -19.26 1.24
N LYS A 19 -13.16 -18.84 1.76
CA LYS A 19 -12.53 -19.48 2.92
C LYS A 19 -12.59 -18.50 4.09
N HIS A 20 -12.88 -19.04 5.29
CA HIS A 20 -12.73 -18.24 6.49
C HIS A 20 -11.25 -17.94 6.73
N PHE A 21 -10.97 -16.70 7.14
CA PHE A 21 -9.62 -16.32 7.51
C PHE A 21 -9.12 -17.23 8.65
N GLN A 22 -7.99 -17.88 8.43
CA GLN A 22 -7.34 -18.70 9.43
C GLN A 22 -6.46 -17.82 10.32
N GLN A 23 -6.85 -17.67 11.59
CA GLN A 23 -6.08 -16.86 12.53
C GLN A 23 -4.73 -17.50 12.86
N GLU A 24 -4.70 -18.81 13.01
CA GLU A 24 -3.47 -19.57 13.22
C GLU A 24 -2.72 -19.74 11.91
N LYS A 25 -1.43 -19.47 11.95
CA LYS A 25 -0.52 -19.53 10.80
C LYS A 25 0.42 -20.71 10.98
N GLU A 26 0.65 -21.47 9.92
CA GLU A 26 1.67 -22.53 9.89
C GLU A 26 3.08 -21.97 10.03
N SER A 27 4.00 -22.72 10.62
CA SER A 27 5.36 -22.28 10.95
C SER A 27 6.23 -21.96 9.74
N ASN A 28 5.95 -22.58 8.58
CA ASN A 28 6.66 -22.35 7.30
C ASN A 28 6.06 -21.23 6.46
N LYS A 29 5.18 -20.42 7.03
CA LYS A 29 4.54 -19.29 6.36
C LYS A 29 4.84 -17.99 7.08
N ILE A 30 4.84 -16.91 6.34
CA ILE A 30 4.81 -15.55 6.89
C ILE A 30 3.44 -14.93 6.62
N ARG A 31 2.93 -14.20 7.60
CA ARG A 31 1.75 -13.35 7.42
C ARG A 31 2.17 -11.95 7.07
N LEU A 32 1.67 -11.45 5.95
CA LEU A 32 1.92 -10.10 5.48
C LEU A 32 0.62 -9.30 5.51
N LEU A 33 0.72 -8.05 5.96
CA LEU A 33 -0.33 -7.03 5.88
C LEU A 33 0.17 -5.92 4.94
N SER A 34 -0.60 -5.58 3.91
CA SER A 34 -0.42 -4.36 3.11
C SER A 34 -1.64 -3.47 3.26
N TRP A 35 -1.43 -2.18 3.57
CA TRP A 35 -2.54 -1.27 3.79
C TRP A 35 -2.16 0.19 3.55
N ASN A 36 -2.88 0.88 2.69
CA ASN A 36 -2.92 2.33 2.69
C ASN A 36 -3.77 2.79 3.87
N VAL A 37 -3.14 3.45 4.84
CA VAL A 37 -3.78 3.83 6.12
C VAL A 37 -4.31 5.26 6.14
N ASP A 38 -4.29 5.94 4.98
CA ASP A 38 -4.84 7.28 4.76
C ASP A 38 -4.49 8.24 5.92
N ASP A 39 -3.17 8.34 6.20
CA ASP A 39 -2.65 9.21 7.27
C ASP A 39 -3.35 8.96 8.63
N PHE A 40 -3.85 7.74 8.86
CA PHE A 40 -4.74 7.40 9.99
C PHE A 40 -5.95 8.35 10.11
N LEU A 41 -6.38 8.94 8.98
CA LEU A 41 -7.38 9.99 8.86
C LEU A 41 -7.12 11.19 9.77
N ASN A 42 -5.84 11.63 9.80
CA ASN A 42 -5.39 12.78 10.58
C ASN A 42 -5.72 12.70 12.08
N SER A 43 -5.97 11.52 12.62
CA SER A 43 -6.31 11.37 14.03
C SER A 43 -5.07 11.22 14.89
N GLU A 44 -4.52 12.36 15.26
CA GLU A 44 -3.23 12.51 15.93
C GLU A 44 -3.37 12.68 17.43
N LYS A 45 -4.59 12.96 17.89
CA LYS A 45 -4.83 13.28 19.29
C LYS A 45 -4.52 12.07 20.18
N ARG A 46 -3.67 12.26 21.16
CA ARG A 46 -3.30 11.23 22.15
C ARG A 46 -4.52 10.63 22.85
N PHE A 47 -5.59 11.41 22.96
CA PHE A 47 -6.86 11.04 23.59
C PHE A 47 -7.92 10.79 22.51
N ASP A 48 -7.64 9.85 21.64
CA ASP A 48 -8.63 9.41 20.65
C ASP A 48 -9.89 8.87 21.32
N SER A 49 -11.04 9.15 20.72
CA SER A 49 -12.29 8.51 21.11
C SER A 49 -12.18 6.99 20.99
N SER A 50 -13.06 6.26 21.68
CA SER A 50 -13.08 4.79 21.61
C SER A 50 -13.31 4.23 20.21
N ASN A 51 -13.76 5.05 19.28
CA ASN A 51 -14.05 4.68 17.87
C ASN A 51 -13.38 5.65 16.88
N SER A 52 -12.13 6.05 17.15
CA SER A 52 -11.38 6.84 16.18
C SER A 52 -10.82 5.95 15.06
N PRO A 53 -10.65 6.48 13.83
CA PRO A 53 -10.05 5.75 12.73
C PRO A 53 -8.68 5.16 13.10
N ARG A 54 -7.82 5.94 13.70
CA ARG A 54 -6.51 5.50 14.18
C ARG A 54 -6.63 4.27 15.12
N ARG A 55 -7.53 4.31 16.09
CA ARG A 55 -7.73 3.19 17.03
C ARG A 55 -8.22 1.94 16.31
N ASN A 56 -9.15 2.08 15.38
CA ASN A 56 -9.68 0.96 14.60
C ASN A 56 -8.59 0.32 13.74
N ILE A 57 -7.74 1.14 13.08
CA ILE A 57 -6.57 0.68 12.34
C ILE A 57 -5.61 -0.10 13.26
N LEU A 58 -5.21 0.48 14.39
CA LEU A 58 -4.27 -0.15 15.32
C LEU A 58 -4.83 -1.43 15.96
N ASN A 59 -6.13 -1.47 16.27
CA ASN A 59 -6.80 -2.67 16.78
C ASN A 59 -6.79 -3.79 15.74
N PHE A 60 -7.06 -3.46 14.47
CA PHE A 60 -7.00 -4.43 13.40
C PHE A 60 -5.57 -4.96 13.21
N ILE A 61 -4.57 -4.08 13.16
CA ILE A 61 -3.16 -4.47 13.09
C ILE A 61 -2.80 -5.45 14.22
N LYS A 62 -3.20 -5.13 15.44
CA LYS A 62 -2.98 -5.99 16.60
C LYS A 62 -3.67 -7.36 16.44
N SER A 63 -4.90 -7.38 15.95
CA SER A 63 -5.67 -8.62 15.78
C SER A 63 -5.10 -9.56 14.72
N VAL A 64 -4.61 -9.00 13.60
CA VAL A 64 -3.98 -9.76 12.51
C VAL A 64 -2.63 -10.34 12.94
N ASN A 65 -1.89 -9.62 13.76
CA ASN A 65 -0.57 -10.02 14.25
C ASN A 65 0.38 -10.47 13.13
N ALA A 66 0.42 -9.71 12.02
CA ALA A 66 1.24 -10.01 10.86
C ALA A 66 2.73 -10.12 11.23
N ASP A 67 3.53 -10.81 10.43
CA ASP A 67 4.99 -10.88 10.62
C ASP A 67 5.68 -9.70 9.92
N VAL A 68 5.10 -9.26 8.79
CA VAL A 68 5.58 -8.14 7.98
C VAL A 68 4.39 -7.24 7.64
N MET A 69 4.59 -5.94 7.72
CA MET A 69 3.57 -4.94 7.37
C MET A 69 4.16 -3.92 6.40
N CYS A 70 3.42 -3.64 5.35
CA CYS A 70 3.70 -2.61 4.35
C CYS A 70 2.60 -1.56 4.43
N PHE A 71 2.95 -0.33 4.77
CA PHE A 71 2.00 0.77 4.84
C PHE A 71 2.26 1.80 3.75
N GLN A 72 1.20 2.28 3.14
CA GLN A 72 1.17 3.47 2.29
C GLN A 72 0.41 4.56 3.03
N ASP A 73 0.69 5.81 2.74
CA ASP A 73 0.16 6.99 3.46
C ASP A 73 0.29 6.86 4.99
N PHE A 74 1.45 6.34 5.39
CA PHE A 74 1.75 6.17 6.80
C PHE A 74 2.29 7.46 7.40
N SER A 75 1.73 7.84 8.54
CA SER A 75 2.25 8.98 9.29
C SER A 75 2.65 8.62 10.73
N SER A 76 3.55 9.41 11.26
CA SER A 76 3.92 9.35 12.67
C SER A 76 4.42 10.69 13.15
N TYR A 77 4.01 11.06 14.35
CA TYR A 77 4.47 12.25 15.08
C TYR A 77 5.53 11.88 16.10
N GLU A 78 6.34 12.86 16.47
CA GLU A 78 7.11 12.75 17.71
C GLU A 78 6.14 12.83 18.89
N GLU A 79 6.18 11.82 19.76
CA GLU A 79 5.26 11.71 20.89
C GLU A 79 5.43 12.88 21.85
N ASN A 80 4.32 13.53 22.18
CA ASN A 80 4.24 14.57 23.20
C ASN A 80 2.93 14.43 23.99
N ARG A 81 2.56 15.46 24.79
CA ARG A 81 1.33 15.43 25.58
C ARG A 81 0.05 15.35 24.74
N LEU A 82 0.06 15.87 23.50
CA LEU A 82 -1.09 15.99 22.62
C LEU A 82 -1.09 14.94 21.51
N LEU A 83 0.10 14.51 21.05
CA LEU A 83 0.29 13.67 19.88
C LEU A 83 0.82 12.29 20.28
N ALA A 84 0.35 11.27 19.61
CA ALA A 84 0.78 9.89 19.80
C ALA A 84 1.59 9.40 18.59
N SER A 85 2.74 8.79 18.86
CA SER A 85 3.57 8.19 17.81
C SER A 85 3.03 6.83 17.39
N ASN A 86 2.72 6.68 16.09
CA ASN A 86 2.36 5.39 15.52
C ASN A 86 3.56 4.44 15.49
N ILE A 87 4.75 4.93 15.15
CA ILE A 87 5.98 4.13 15.20
C ILE A 87 6.20 3.57 16.61
N LYS A 88 6.13 4.42 17.62
CA LYS A 88 6.36 3.98 19.00
C LYS A 88 5.34 2.93 19.44
N TYR A 89 4.08 3.06 19.04
CA TYR A 89 3.07 2.04 19.34
C TYR A 89 3.40 0.70 18.66
N LEU A 90 3.79 0.72 17.40
CA LEU A 90 4.15 -0.51 16.65
C LEU A 90 5.41 -1.16 17.22
N VAL A 91 6.42 -0.38 17.59
CA VAL A 91 7.70 -0.89 18.13
C VAL A 91 7.54 -1.32 19.59
N ASP A 92 7.09 -0.43 20.45
CA ASP A 92 7.11 -0.67 21.89
C ASP A 92 5.99 -1.60 22.36
N THR A 93 4.78 -1.46 21.76
CA THR A 93 3.60 -2.22 22.17
C THR A 93 3.43 -3.50 21.37
N LEU A 94 3.54 -3.44 20.04
CA LEU A 94 3.31 -4.59 19.17
C LEU A 94 4.61 -5.35 18.82
N LYS A 95 5.78 -4.86 19.26
CA LYS A 95 7.09 -5.52 19.12
C LYS A 95 7.59 -5.70 17.70
N TYR A 96 7.26 -4.77 16.79
CA TYR A 96 7.87 -4.70 15.47
C TYR A 96 9.23 -3.97 15.57
N ASN A 97 10.24 -4.68 16.01
CA ASN A 97 11.55 -4.11 16.37
C ASN A 97 12.36 -3.63 15.16
N TYR A 98 12.01 -4.09 13.97
CA TYR A 98 12.69 -3.72 12.74
C TYR A 98 11.73 -2.99 11.83
N TYR A 99 12.13 -1.82 11.39
CA TYR A 99 11.34 -1.04 10.44
C TYR A 99 12.21 -0.17 9.54
N TYR A 100 11.72 0.11 8.36
CA TYR A 100 12.24 1.14 7.47
C TYR A 100 11.08 2.05 7.09
N PHE A 101 11.22 3.34 7.40
CA PHE A 101 10.24 4.37 7.09
C PHE A 101 10.89 5.38 6.14
N SER A 102 10.34 5.48 4.94
CA SER A 102 10.78 6.44 3.95
C SER A 102 9.82 7.62 3.90
N VAL A 103 10.33 8.78 4.28
CA VAL A 103 9.56 10.02 4.36
C VAL A 103 9.48 10.64 2.97
N ASP A 104 8.25 10.94 2.53
CA ASP A 104 7.95 11.58 1.25
C ASP A 104 7.75 13.09 1.41
N ASP A 105 7.37 13.53 2.61
CA ASP A 105 7.03 14.92 2.88
C ASP A 105 8.29 15.77 3.17
N PRO A 106 8.59 16.80 2.36
CA PRO A 106 9.67 17.74 2.62
C PRO A 106 9.29 18.86 3.63
N TYR A 107 8.05 18.87 4.16
CA TYR A 107 7.56 19.93 5.02
C TYR A 107 7.94 19.75 6.49
N GLU A 108 9.23 19.89 6.81
CA GLU A 108 9.74 19.99 8.19
C GLU A 108 9.32 21.27 8.94
N LYS A 109 8.48 22.12 8.33
CA LYS A 109 8.17 23.47 8.85
C LYS A 109 6.91 23.58 9.70
N GLU A 110 6.23 22.50 9.98
CA GLU A 110 5.07 22.51 10.88
C GLU A 110 5.51 22.66 12.35
N LEU A 111 4.66 23.31 13.14
CA LEU A 111 4.82 23.45 14.59
C LEU A 111 4.97 22.10 15.30
N TYR A 112 4.47 21.04 14.68
CA TYR A 112 4.57 19.65 15.09
C TYR A 112 5.02 18.81 13.89
N PRO A 113 6.32 18.49 13.78
CA PRO A 113 6.85 17.78 12.62
C PRO A 113 6.22 16.39 12.49
N ARG A 114 5.39 16.26 11.47
CA ARG A 114 4.81 14.99 11.02
C ARG A 114 5.76 14.35 10.01
N LYS A 115 6.06 13.09 10.20
CA LYS A 115 6.70 12.26 9.17
C LYS A 115 5.59 11.52 8.43
N TYR A 116 5.57 11.66 7.10
CA TYR A 116 4.57 11.06 6.21
C TYR A 116 5.24 10.37 5.04
N GLY A 117 4.74 9.20 4.62
CA GLY A 117 5.30 8.46 3.50
C GLY A 117 4.94 6.97 3.53
N THR A 118 5.85 6.13 3.08
CA THR A 118 5.69 4.68 3.06
C THR A 118 6.57 3.99 4.10
N ALA A 119 6.08 2.89 4.69
CA ALA A 119 6.79 2.20 5.75
C ALA A 119 6.71 0.67 5.61
N ILE A 120 7.78 -0.01 6.00
CA ILE A 120 7.83 -1.47 6.19
C ILE A 120 8.19 -1.74 7.64
N PHE A 121 7.36 -2.53 8.33
CA PHE A 121 7.62 -3.04 9.69
C PHE A 121 7.76 -4.54 9.66
N SER A 122 8.67 -5.09 10.45
CA SER A 122 8.95 -6.51 10.46
C SER A 122 9.27 -7.01 11.87
N LYS A 123 8.86 -8.26 12.16
CA LYS A 123 9.35 -9.02 13.31
C LYS A 123 10.72 -9.65 13.04
N TYR A 124 11.10 -9.77 11.76
CA TYR A 124 12.40 -10.31 11.34
C TYR A 124 13.41 -9.18 11.09
N PRO A 125 14.71 -9.47 11.29
CA PRO A 125 15.76 -8.49 11.05
C PRO A 125 15.75 -7.95 9.61
N ILE A 126 15.87 -6.64 9.46
CA ILE A 126 16.16 -5.97 8.19
C ILE A 126 17.69 -5.93 8.03
N VAL A 127 18.20 -6.56 6.99
CA VAL A 127 19.64 -6.64 6.70
C VAL A 127 20.11 -5.68 5.62
N ASP A 128 19.16 -5.16 4.81
CA ASP A 128 19.42 -4.17 3.77
C ASP A 128 18.11 -3.39 3.51
N SER A 129 18.21 -2.12 3.21
CA SER A 129 17.05 -1.30 2.86
C SER A 129 17.47 -0.11 2.00
N GLY A 130 16.53 0.40 1.22
CA GLY A 130 16.77 1.55 0.36
C GLY A 130 15.52 1.98 -0.41
N ARG A 131 15.71 2.97 -1.29
CA ARG A 131 14.65 3.49 -2.13
C ARG A 131 15.14 3.88 -3.52
N PHE A 132 14.24 3.81 -4.50
CA PHE A 132 14.46 4.25 -5.87
C PHE A 132 13.48 5.38 -6.17
N ALA A 133 13.98 6.59 -6.39
CA ALA A 133 13.14 7.73 -6.75
C ALA A 133 12.56 7.55 -8.15
N TYR A 134 11.32 8.00 -8.36
CA TYR A 134 10.68 7.93 -9.68
C TYR A 134 11.16 9.00 -10.67
N ASN A 135 12.19 9.78 -10.32
CA ASN A 135 12.83 10.82 -11.17
C ASN A 135 11.87 11.86 -11.77
N TRP A 136 10.74 12.08 -11.15
CA TRP A 136 9.82 13.14 -11.54
C TRP A 136 10.09 14.39 -10.70
N LYS A 137 10.32 15.53 -11.32
CA LYS A 137 10.86 16.74 -10.68
C LYS A 137 10.06 17.29 -9.49
N HIS A 138 8.83 16.86 -9.27
CA HIS A 138 7.92 17.43 -8.28
C HIS A 138 7.20 16.40 -7.40
N PHE A 139 7.54 15.11 -7.51
CA PHE A 139 6.84 14.07 -6.76
C PHE A 139 7.78 13.31 -5.83
N PRO A 140 7.48 13.30 -4.54
CA PRO A 140 8.32 12.68 -3.53
C PRO A 140 8.20 11.15 -3.51
N GLU A 141 7.20 10.58 -4.19
CA GLU A 141 6.93 9.14 -4.17
C GLU A 141 8.13 8.35 -4.73
N HIS A 142 8.30 7.15 -4.20
CA HIS A 142 9.42 6.28 -4.55
C HIS A 142 9.04 4.81 -4.35
N LEU A 143 9.82 3.93 -4.95
CA LEU A 143 9.81 2.52 -4.64
C LEU A 143 10.81 2.27 -3.51
N MET A 144 10.32 1.90 -2.32
CA MET A 144 11.19 1.48 -1.22
C MET A 144 11.35 -0.04 -1.18
N TYR A 145 12.42 -0.50 -0.53
CA TYR A 145 12.60 -1.92 -0.24
C TYR A 145 13.25 -2.15 1.13
N ALA A 146 12.99 -3.30 1.70
CA ALA A 146 13.70 -3.86 2.83
C ALA A 146 13.98 -5.35 2.57
N THR A 147 15.21 -5.79 2.79
CA THR A 147 15.58 -7.19 2.73
C THR A 147 15.51 -7.78 4.13
N LEU A 148 14.64 -8.75 4.33
CA LEU A 148 14.37 -9.40 5.60
C LEU A 148 15.11 -10.73 5.67
N ASN A 149 15.74 -11.00 6.81
CA ASN A 149 16.32 -12.32 7.09
C ASN A 149 15.27 -13.18 7.81
N ILE A 150 14.52 -13.98 7.05
CA ILE A 150 13.44 -14.82 7.57
C ILE A 150 13.96 -16.25 7.74
N ASN A 151 14.29 -16.64 8.98
CA ASN A 151 14.81 -17.99 9.28
C ASN A 151 16.03 -18.37 8.39
N HIS A 152 16.96 -17.44 8.21
CA HIS A 152 18.14 -17.55 7.34
C HIS A 152 17.84 -17.51 5.81
N HIS A 153 16.61 -17.28 5.40
CA HIS A 153 16.23 -17.05 4.01
C HIS A 153 16.02 -15.55 3.75
N PRO A 154 16.88 -14.90 2.97
CA PRO A 154 16.71 -13.49 2.64
C PRO A 154 15.58 -13.31 1.64
N ILE A 155 14.57 -12.52 2.00
CA ILE A 155 13.45 -12.14 1.14
C ILE A 155 13.40 -10.62 1.06
N ARG A 156 13.29 -10.08 -0.16
CA ARG A 156 13.16 -8.65 -0.37
C ARG A 156 11.68 -8.26 -0.42
N VAL A 157 11.30 -7.28 0.40
CA VAL A 157 9.96 -6.71 0.40
C VAL A 157 10.05 -5.33 -0.22
N TYR A 158 9.32 -5.11 -1.29
CA TYR A 158 9.15 -3.79 -1.93
C TYR A 158 7.80 -3.20 -1.49
N ASN A 159 7.79 -1.89 -1.31
CA ASN A 159 6.56 -1.16 -0.98
C ASN A 159 6.54 0.19 -1.74
N THR A 160 5.38 0.58 -2.25
CA THR A 160 5.21 1.86 -2.94
C THR A 160 3.76 2.32 -2.90
N HIS A 161 3.58 3.63 -3.06
CA HIS A 161 2.32 4.27 -3.38
C HIS A 161 2.50 5.04 -4.69
N LEU A 162 1.73 4.73 -5.72
CA LEU A 162 1.77 5.47 -6.97
C LEU A 162 0.96 6.76 -6.85
N ARG A 163 1.31 7.76 -7.65
CA ARG A 163 0.68 9.07 -7.61
C ARG A 163 -0.85 8.99 -7.61
N SER A 164 -1.49 9.56 -6.59
CA SER A 164 -2.96 9.63 -6.53
C SER A 164 -3.52 10.50 -7.65
N MET A 165 -4.57 10.01 -8.32
CA MET A 165 -5.29 10.77 -9.34
C MET A 165 -6.22 11.83 -8.73
N MET A 166 -6.38 11.87 -7.40
CA MET A 166 -7.23 12.80 -6.65
C MET A 166 -8.66 12.90 -7.21
N LEU A 167 -9.24 11.79 -7.66
CA LEU A 167 -10.56 11.77 -8.29
C LEU A 167 -11.71 12.10 -7.33
N HIS A 168 -11.53 11.90 -6.03
CA HIS A 168 -12.52 12.14 -4.98
C HIS A 168 -12.65 13.61 -4.55
N LYS A 169 -11.65 14.45 -4.82
CA LYS A 169 -11.67 15.87 -4.41
C LYS A 169 -12.59 16.78 -5.25
N PHE A 170 -13.33 16.23 -6.20
CA PHE A 170 -14.21 17.00 -7.09
C PHE A 170 -15.53 17.48 -6.45
N GLY A 171 -15.78 17.27 -5.15
CA GLY A 171 -17.06 17.61 -4.50
C GLY A 171 -16.96 18.30 -3.15
N ARG A 172 -15.78 18.54 -2.61
CA ARG A 172 -15.61 19.27 -1.35
C ARG A 172 -14.81 20.55 -1.61
N ASP A 173 -15.37 21.69 -1.19
CA ASP A 173 -14.67 22.98 -1.11
C ASP A 173 -13.43 22.81 -0.25
N SER A 174 -12.30 22.51 -0.85
CA SER A 174 -11.02 22.50 -0.17
C SER A 174 -10.30 23.80 -0.47
N THR A 175 -10.41 24.76 0.46
CA THR A 175 -9.62 25.98 0.47
C THR A 175 -8.19 25.77 1.02
N GLU A 176 -7.79 24.55 1.30
CA GLU A 176 -6.50 24.21 1.89
C GLU A 176 -5.75 23.22 1.01
N ASP A 177 -4.58 23.64 0.60
CA ASP A 177 -3.49 22.90 -0.05
C ASP A 177 -3.26 23.17 -1.55
N TYR A 178 -3.08 24.45 -1.90
CA TYR A 178 -2.82 24.88 -3.28
C TYR A 178 -1.33 24.99 -3.65
N SER A 179 -0.38 24.73 -2.78
CA SER A 179 1.03 24.98 -3.07
C SER A 179 1.71 24.01 -4.05
N PHE A 180 1.17 22.79 -4.19
CA PHE A 180 1.60 21.81 -5.21
C PHE A 180 0.76 21.83 -6.48
N VAL A 181 -0.36 22.53 -6.47
CA VAL A 181 -1.40 22.51 -7.50
C VAL A 181 -1.19 23.59 -8.56
N GLN A 182 -0.17 24.44 -8.47
CA GLN A 182 0.01 25.52 -9.45
C GLN A 182 0.21 25.00 -10.88
N ASP A 183 0.78 23.82 -11.07
CA ASP A 183 0.90 23.21 -12.41
C ASP A 183 -0.35 22.40 -12.81
N ASP A 184 -1.11 21.87 -11.83
CA ASP A 184 -2.34 21.06 -12.06
C ASP A 184 -3.60 21.94 -12.22
N THR A 185 -3.63 23.16 -11.67
CA THR A 185 -4.82 24.05 -11.74
C THR A 185 -5.16 24.45 -13.16
N THR A 186 -4.20 24.61 -14.04
CA THR A 186 -4.43 24.88 -15.46
C THR A 186 -5.23 23.77 -16.15
N ILE A 187 -5.01 22.51 -15.78
CA ILE A 187 -5.72 21.35 -16.33
C ILE A 187 -7.14 21.27 -15.78
N ILE A 188 -7.36 21.59 -14.50
CA ILE A 188 -8.67 21.53 -13.82
C ILE A 188 -9.61 22.65 -14.32
N PHE A 189 -9.12 23.89 -14.44
CA PHE A 189 -9.92 25.04 -14.85
C PHE A 189 -10.36 25.01 -16.32
N HIS A 190 -9.66 24.26 -17.18
CA HIS A 190 -9.99 24.19 -18.60
C HIS A 190 -10.91 23.01 -18.98
N GLY A 191 -11.58 22.37 -18.00
CA GLY A 191 -12.65 21.37 -18.25
C GLY A 191 -12.19 20.05 -18.86
N HIS A 192 -10.89 19.78 -18.96
CA HIS A 192 -10.36 18.61 -19.63
C HIS A 192 -10.04 17.45 -18.66
N ARG A 193 -11.09 16.85 -18.05
CA ARG A 193 -10.95 15.61 -17.24
C ARG A 193 -10.15 14.53 -17.97
N TYR A 194 -10.30 14.44 -19.28
CA TYR A 194 -9.58 13.49 -20.12
C TYR A 194 -8.08 13.77 -20.16
N GLN A 195 -7.67 15.04 -20.27
CA GLN A 195 -6.25 15.40 -20.27
C GLN A 195 -5.59 15.11 -18.92
N LYS A 196 -6.32 15.33 -17.82
CA LYS A 196 -5.84 14.95 -16.47
C LYS A 196 -5.62 13.45 -16.36
N LEU A 197 -6.56 12.64 -16.82
CA LEU A 197 -6.42 11.17 -16.84
C LEU A 197 -5.20 10.75 -17.67
N LEU A 198 -5.01 11.30 -18.86
CA LEU A 198 -3.85 11.00 -19.73
C LEU A 198 -2.53 11.40 -19.07
N TYR A 199 -2.49 12.53 -18.35
CA TYR A 199 -1.31 12.95 -17.61
C TYR A 199 -0.95 11.95 -16.51
N TYR A 200 -1.90 11.59 -15.64
CA TYR A 200 -1.66 10.60 -14.57
C TYR A 200 -1.32 9.22 -15.13
N ASP A 201 -1.96 8.78 -16.20
CA ASP A 201 -1.61 7.55 -16.90
C ASP A 201 -0.15 7.58 -17.38
N SER A 202 0.31 8.71 -17.92
CA SER A 202 1.71 8.86 -18.35
C SER A 202 2.70 8.77 -17.19
N VAL A 203 2.37 9.37 -16.04
CA VAL A 203 3.17 9.29 -14.80
C VAL A 203 3.21 7.84 -14.32
N HIS A 204 2.06 7.19 -14.19
CA HIS A 204 1.97 5.80 -13.75
C HIS A 204 2.71 4.82 -14.67
N ILE A 205 2.70 5.05 -15.98
CA ILE A 205 3.47 4.26 -16.94
C ILE A 205 4.97 4.36 -16.66
N GLN A 206 5.49 5.54 -16.36
CA GLN A 206 6.91 5.73 -16.03
C GLN A 206 7.27 5.07 -14.69
N GLN A 207 6.41 5.24 -13.68
CA GLN A 207 6.56 4.57 -12.39
C GLN A 207 6.55 3.04 -12.56
N ALA A 208 5.60 2.49 -13.34
CA ALA A 208 5.52 1.05 -13.62
C ALA A 208 6.75 0.51 -14.35
N LYS A 209 7.36 1.28 -15.25
CA LYS A 209 8.61 0.90 -15.95
C LYS A 209 9.76 0.74 -14.95
N LEU A 210 9.95 1.73 -14.08
CA LEU A 210 11.00 1.68 -13.06
C LEU A 210 10.75 0.51 -12.08
N ILE A 211 9.52 0.36 -11.60
CA ILE A 211 9.15 -0.77 -10.71
C ILE A 211 9.53 -2.09 -11.38
N LYS A 212 9.05 -2.33 -12.60
CA LYS A 212 9.32 -3.60 -13.30
C LYS A 212 10.81 -3.83 -13.52
N GLU A 213 11.56 -2.78 -13.81
CA GLU A 213 13.01 -2.87 -13.94
C GLU A 213 13.68 -3.29 -12.62
N GLN A 214 13.30 -2.67 -11.49
CA GLN A 214 13.87 -3.01 -10.19
C GLN A 214 13.46 -4.41 -9.72
N LEU A 215 12.21 -4.81 -9.93
CA LEU A 215 11.76 -6.17 -9.61
C LEU A 215 12.51 -7.23 -10.43
N ASN A 216 12.74 -6.98 -11.73
CA ASN A 216 13.49 -7.91 -12.59
C ASN A 216 14.99 -8.00 -12.22
N LYS A 217 15.55 -6.97 -11.59
CA LYS A 217 16.93 -6.94 -11.10
C LYS A 217 17.10 -7.53 -9.71
N SER A 218 16.01 -7.88 -9.04
CA SER A 218 16.09 -8.45 -7.69
C SER A 218 16.88 -9.78 -7.72
N PRO A 219 17.97 -9.89 -6.95
CA PRO A 219 18.73 -11.15 -6.87
C PRO A 219 18.12 -12.14 -5.88
N LEU A 220 17.01 -11.77 -5.23
CA LEU A 220 16.38 -12.52 -4.16
C LEU A 220 14.89 -12.75 -4.49
N PRO A 221 14.29 -13.81 -3.96
CA PRO A 221 12.82 -13.90 -3.89
C PRO A 221 12.24 -12.63 -3.28
N PHE A 222 11.13 -12.15 -3.80
CA PHE A 222 10.58 -10.88 -3.36
C PHE A 222 9.06 -10.87 -3.26
N ILE A 223 8.58 -9.97 -2.41
CA ILE A 223 7.18 -9.57 -2.27
C ILE A 223 7.08 -8.10 -2.65
N PHE A 224 6.08 -7.73 -3.42
CA PHE A 224 5.79 -6.36 -3.83
C PHE A 224 4.41 -5.97 -3.35
N CYS A 225 4.35 -4.99 -2.47
CA CYS A 225 3.13 -4.37 -1.92
C CYS A 225 2.97 -2.98 -2.53
N ALA A 226 1.77 -2.65 -2.96
CA ALA A 226 1.53 -1.33 -3.51
C ALA A 226 0.06 -0.92 -3.45
N ASP A 227 -0.17 0.38 -3.23
CA ASP A 227 -1.30 1.08 -3.80
C ASP A 227 -0.87 1.58 -5.19
N LEU A 228 -1.46 0.99 -6.23
CA LEU A 228 -1.14 1.32 -7.62
C LEU A 228 -1.94 2.52 -8.15
N ASN A 229 -2.95 2.99 -7.42
CA ASN A 229 -3.93 3.94 -7.95
C ASN A 229 -4.44 3.56 -9.37
N SER A 230 -4.38 2.29 -9.69
CA SER A 230 -4.66 1.73 -11.02
C SER A 230 -5.31 0.35 -10.89
N VAL A 231 -6.38 0.14 -11.65
CA VAL A 231 -7.16 -1.11 -11.64
C VAL A 231 -6.44 -2.27 -12.36
N PRO A 232 -6.82 -3.55 -12.11
CA PRO A 232 -6.19 -4.71 -12.73
C PRO A 232 -6.28 -4.77 -14.26
N SER A 233 -7.25 -4.09 -14.85
CA SER A 233 -7.37 -3.95 -16.32
C SER A 233 -6.42 -2.91 -16.94
N SER A 234 -5.74 -2.10 -16.10
CA SER A 234 -4.82 -1.06 -16.57
C SER A 234 -3.51 -1.64 -17.12
N TYR A 235 -2.85 -0.85 -17.98
CA TYR A 235 -1.50 -1.16 -18.46
C TYR A 235 -0.50 -1.25 -17.30
N VAL A 236 -0.64 -0.40 -16.28
CA VAL A 236 0.23 -0.31 -15.10
C VAL A 236 0.28 -1.65 -14.37
N TYR A 237 -0.89 -2.14 -13.95
CA TYR A 237 -0.98 -3.43 -13.28
C TYR A 237 -0.48 -4.58 -14.17
N GLN A 238 -0.92 -4.66 -15.42
CA GLN A 238 -0.53 -5.74 -16.34
C GLN A 238 1.00 -5.74 -16.59
N ARG A 239 1.61 -4.56 -16.66
CA ARG A 239 3.05 -4.40 -16.84
C ARG A 239 3.85 -4.88 -15.63
N ILE A 240 3.42 -4.49 -14.42
CA ILE A 240 4.10 -4.86 -13.16
C ILE A 240 3.89 -6.34 -12.87
N ARG A 241 2.64 -6.81 -12.94
CA ARG A 241 2.25 -8.17 -12.60
C ARG A 241 2.82 -9.22 -13.53
N LYS A 242 3.19 -8.88 -14.78
CA LYS A 242 3.73 -9.85 -15.73
C LYS A 242 4.79 -10.75 -15.08
N ASP A 243 4.59 -12.06 -15.19
CA ASP A 243 5.46 -13.11 -14.64
C ASP A 243 5.56 -13.11 -13.07
N LEU A 244 4.57 -12.55 -12.38
CA LEU A 244 4.49 -12.57 -10.92
C LEU A 244 3.20 -13.27 -10.46
N ASN A 245 3.27 -13.89 -9.30
CA ASN A 245 2.12 -14.39 -8.57
C ASN A 245 1.38 -13.22 -7.91
N ASP A 246 0.05 -13.20 -8.01
CA ASP A 246 -0.82 -12.24 -7.34
C ASP A 246 -1.60 -12.96 -6.24
N ALA A 247 -1.48 -12.49 -5.00
CA ALA A 247 -2.11 -13.11 -3.85
C ALA A 247 -3.64 -13.22 -4.00
N PHE A 248 -4.28 -12.19 -4.59
CA PHE A 248 -5.71 -12.22 -4.89
C PHE A 248 -6.07 -13.28 -5.93
N ILE A 249 -5.30 -13.37 -7.02
CA ILE A 249 -5.58 -14.36 -8.06
C ILE A 249 -5.39 -15.77 -7.54
N GLN A 250 -4.42 -15.98 -6.63
CA GLN A 250 -4.17 -17.32 -6.05
C GLN A 250 -5.20 -17.73 -5.00
N ASN A 251 -5.80 -16.81 -4.23
CA ASN A 251 -6.67 -17.19 -3.11
C ASN A 251 -7.89 -16.28 -2.90
N GLY A 252 -8.06 -15.26 -3.72
CA GLY A 252 -9.18 -14.32 -3.60
C GLY A 252 -10.50 -14.88 -4.10
N THR A 253 -11.59 -14.32 -3.62
CA THR A 253 -12.97 -14.73 -3.95
C THR A 253 -13.78 -13.53 -4.39
N GLY A 254 -14.51 -13.67 -5.49
CA GLY A 254 -15.43 -12.64 -6.01
C GLY A 254 -14.73 -11.33 -6.39
N TRP A 255 -15.39 -10.22 -6.16
CA TRP A 255 -14.85 -8.89 -6.38
C TRP A 255 -14.12 -8.42 -5.12
N SER A 256 -12.82 -8.31 -5.16
CA SER A 256 -12.05 -7.78 -4.02
C SER A 256 -11.71 -6.32 -4.26
N GLY A 257 -12.69 -5.45 -4.05
CA GLY A 257 -12.42 -4.03 -3.97
C GLY A 257 -11.56 -3.72 -2.74
N THR A 258 -10.54 -2.90 -2.94
CA THR A 258 -9.67 -2.41 -1.85
C THR A 258 -9.84 -0.92 -1.58
N TYR A 259 -10.65 -0.23 -2.39
CA TYR A 259 -10.93 1.20 -2.24
C TYR A 259 -12.43 1.47 -2.16
N SER A 260 -12.86 2.26 -1.16
CA SER A 260 -14.28 2.44 -0.82
C SER A 260 -14.96 3.64 -1.46
N GLU A 261 -14.21 4.71 -1.76
CA GLU A 261 -14.78 6.03 -2.10
C GLU A 261 -15.45 6.07 -3.48
N LEU A 262 -14.94 5.37 -4.49
CA LEU A 262 -15.48 5.39 -5.86
C LEU A 262 -16.39 4.20 -6.15
N SER A 263 -15.97 3.02 -5.75
CA SER A 263 -16.73 1.78 -5.96
C SER A 263 -16.18 0.67 -5.06
N PRO A 264 -17.05 -0.09 -4.41
CA PRO A 264 -16.65 -1.22 -3.57
C PRO A 264 -16.01 -2.38 -4.36
N THR A 265 -15.93 -2.27 -5.67
CA THR A 265 -15.32 -3.27 -6.57
C THR A 265 -13.96 -2.84 -7.11
N LEU A 266 -13.48 -1.63 -6.78
CA LEU A 266 -12.18 -1.15 -7.23
C LEU A 266 -11.05 -1.78 -6.41
N ARG A 267 -10.25 -2.61 -7.06
CA ARG A 267 -9.02 -3.15 -6.52
C ARG A 267 -7.83 -2.35 -7.08
N ILE A 268 -7.25 -1.50 -6.26
CA ILE A 268 -6.08 -0.69 -6.62
C ILE A 268 -4.87 -1.03 -5.77
N ASP A 269 -5.08 -1.70 -4.65
CA ASP A 269 -4.02 -2.24 -3.82
C ASP A 269 -3.70 -3.68 -4.23
N VAL A 270 -2.41 -4.03 -4.19
CA VAL A 270 -1.94 -5.35 -4.63
C VAL A 270 -0.83 -5.90 -3.73
N VAL A 271 -0.78 -7.23 -3.63
CA VAL A 271 0.37 -7.98 -3.14
C VAL A 271 0.77 -8.97 -4.22
N LEU A 272 1.91 -8.68 -4.87
CA LEU A 272 2.51 -9.53 -5.88
C LEU A 272 3.77 -10.18 -5.32
N MET A 273 4.20 -11.30 -5.90
CA MET A 273 5.41 -11.96 -5.46
C MET A 273 6.11 -12.68 -6.60
N SER A 274 7.40 -12.88 -6.46
CA SER A 274 8.20 -13.68 -7.39
C SER A 274 7.74 -15.14 -7.39
N ASN A 275 8.03 -15.88 -8.45
CA ASN A 275 7.48 -17.22 -8.69
C ASN A 275 7.90 -18.27 -7.66
N GLU A 276 8.95 -18.00 -6.88
CA GLU A 276 9.41 -18.86 -5.79
C GLU A 276 8.50 -18.78 -4.56
N LEU A 277 7.63 -17.78 -4.50
CA LEU A 277 6.74 -17.53 -3.37
C LEU A 277 5.28 -17.71 -3.81
N ASN A 278 4.46 -18.25 -2.92
CA ASN A 278 3.04 -18.49 -3.17
C ASN A 278 2.19 -18.01 -1.99
N SER A 279 1.11 -17.31 -2.30
CA SER A 279 0.06 -17.02 -1.33
C SER A 279 -0.71 -18.32 -1.01
N THR A 280 -1.04 -18.53 0.24
CA THR A 280 -1.86 -19.67 0.69
C THR A 280 -3.19 -19.24 1.27
N GLN A 281 -3.34 -17.94 1.56
CA GLN A 281 -4.55 -17.32 2.08
C GLN A 281 -4.59 -15.85 1.65
N TYR A 282 -5.77 -15.35 1.32
CA TYR A 282 -6.03 -13.94 1.03
C TYR A 282 -7.27 -13.48 1.79
N TYR A 283 -7.15 -12.33 2.46
CA TYR A 283 -8.21 -11.74 3.25
C TYR A 283 -8.15 -10.22 3.16
N SER A 284 -9.26 -9.58 2.78
CA SER A 284 -9.37 -8.13 2.67
C SER A 284 -10.71 -7.70 3.28
N PRO A 285 -10.75 -7.51 4.62
CA PRO A 285 -11.97 -7.16 5.32
C PRO A 285 -12.27 -5.67 5.23
N ARG A 286 -13.55 -5.34 5.28
CA ARG A 286 -14.00 -3.96 5.43
C ARG A 286 -13.95 -3.57 6.90
N ILE A 287 -13.07 -2.63 7.24
CA ILE A 287 -12.94 -2.10 8.59
C ILE A 287 -13.74 -0.79 8.66
N GLN A 288 -14.77 -0.76 9.48
CA GLN A 288 -15.58 0.45 9.63
C GLN A 288 -14.80 1.56 10.33
N ASN A 289 -14.98 2.79 9.85
CA ASN A 289 -14.34 3.97 10.40
C ASN A 289 -12.83 3.76 10.61
N ALA A 290 -12.14 3.39 9.54
CA ALA A 290 -10.69 3.21 9.51
C ALA A 290 -10.10 4.02 8.35
N SER A 291 -9.56 3.40 7.33
CA SER A 291 -9.09 4.03 6.09
C SER A 291 -10.16 3.94 5.00
N ASP A 292 -10.07 4.76 3.97
CA ASP A 292 -10.83 4.62 2.72
C ASP A 292 -10.34 3.44 1.87
N HIS A 293 -9.17 2.85 2.23
CA HIS A 293 -8.69 1.59 1.71
C HIS A 293 -8.95 0.43 2.66
N TYR A 294 -9.15 -0.78 2.09
CA TYR A 294 -9.25 -2.02 2.86
C TYR A 294 -7.89 -2.74 2.91
N PRO A 295 -7.51 -3.29 4.08
CA PRO A 295 -6.24 -3.99 4.21
C PRO A 295 -6.21 -5.27 3.36
N ILE A 296 -5.02 -5.65 2.89
CA ILE A 296 -4.75 -6.96 2.33
C ILE A 296 -3.93 -7.75 3.35
N VAL A 297 -4.45 -8.89 3.79
CA VAL A 297 -3.75 -9.87 4.62
C VAL A 297 -3.54 -11.12 3.80
N THR A 298 -2.31 -11.60 3.73
CA THR A 298 -1.97 -12.84 3.01
C THR A 298 -0.95 -13.65 3.78
N ASP A 299 -1.10 -14.96 3.80
CA ASP A 299 -0.08 -15.89 4.28
C ASP A 299 0.71 -16.40 3.07
N ILE A 300 2.03 -16.30 3.14
CA ILE A 300 2.95 -16.63 2.06
C ILE A 300 3.83 -17.79 2.51
N ALA A 301 3.85 -18.88 1.71
CA ALA A 301 4.72 -20.01 1.94
C ALA A 301 6.17 -19.65 1.60
N ILE A 302 7.09 -20.02 2.48
CA ILE A 302 8.55 -19.90 2.30
C ILE A 302 9.09 -21.32 2.19
N HIS A 303 9.77 -21.62 1.09
CA HIS A 303 10.35 -22.94 0.79
C HIS A 303 11.86 -22.94 1.01
#